data_4dc6d040566a1556b377e7b2afaaf1d7
#
_entry.id   4dc6d040566a1556b377e7b2afaaf1d7
#
_cell.length_a   1.000
_cell.length_b   1.000
_cell.length_c   1.000
_cell.angle_alpha   90.00
_cell.angle_beta   90.00
_cell.angle_gamma   90.00
#
_symmetry.space_group_name_H-M   'P 1'
#
loop_
_entity.id
_entity.type
_entity.pdbx_description
1 polymer ?
#
loop_
_entity_poly.entity_id
_entity_poly.type
_entity_poly.pdbx_seq_one_letter_code
_entity_poly.pdbx_strand_id
1 'polypeptide(L)'
;MEERDMFDEKEQKRSHTLSCPHCRQSADYELAWLVRTKKRQLPPRADDRDRAKFAKARSYMVRKDDLVACKNVRCRKRFEVAGVQSVAFLE
;
A
#
# COMPACT_ATOMS: atom_id res chain seq x y z
N MET A 1 19.44 12.58 -2.89
CA MET A 1 18.04 12.72 -3.35
C MET A 1 17.17 11.75 -2.58
N GLU A 2 16.06 12.22 -2.07
CA GLU A 2 15.12 11.39 -1.33
C GLU A 2 14.22 10.61 -2.29
N GLU A 3 13.73 9.46 -1.83
CA GLU A 3 12.85 8.60 -2.63
C GLU A 3 11.61 9.34 -3.12
N ARG A 4 11.05 10.24 -2.30
CA ARG A 4 9.86 11.02 -2.69
C ARG A 4 10.08 11.92 -3.91
N ASP A 5 11.34 12.23 -4.24
CA ASP A 5 11.66 13.00 -5.45
C ASP A 5 11.55 12.16 -6.72
N MET A 6 11.52 10.83 -6.57
CA MET A 6 11.40 9.89 -7.67
C MET A 6 9.98 9.42 -7.91
N PHE A 7 9.09 9.59 -6.93
CA PHE A 7 7.73 9.07 -6.95
C PHE A 7 6.70 10.13 -6.64
N ASP A 8 5.54 10.00 -7.27
CA ASP A 8 4.33 10.73 -6.88
C ASP A 8 3.55 9.83 -5.93
N GLU A 9 3.18 10.35 -4.77
CA GLU A 9 2.45 9.61 -3.76
C GLU A 9 0.97 9.98 -3.76
N LYS A 10 0.11 8.96 -3.67
CA LYS A 10 -1.33 9.15 -3.60
C LYS A 10 -1.93 8.08 -2.71
N GLU A 11 -2.84 8.48 -1.83
CA GLU A 11 -3.59 7.53 -1.02
C GLU A 11 -4.78 7.00 -1.81
N GLN A 12 -4.98 5.68 -1.77
CA GLN A 12 -6.08 5.01 -2.43
C GLN A 12 -6.67 3.97 -1.49
N LYS A 13 -7.99 3.90 -1.44
CA LYS A 13 -8.69 2.85 -0.69
C LYS A 13 -9.09 1.74 -1.64
N ARG A 14 -8.85 0.49 -1.22
CA ARG A 14 -9.24 -0.69 -1.97
C ARG A 14 -10.01 -1.63 -1.09
N SER A 15 -11.03 -2.26 -1.65
CA SER A 15 -11.84 -3.25 -0.95
C SER A 15 -11.19 -4.63 -1.03
N HIS A 16 -11.15 -5.32 0.11
CA HIS A 16 -10.66 -6.69 0.21
C HIS A 16 -11.60 -7.51 1.08
N THR A 17 -11.85 -8.74 0.68
CA THR A 17 -12.64 -9.66 1.48
C THR A 17 -11.73 -10.31 2.51
N LEU A 18 -12.03 -10.09 3.79
CA LEU A 18 -11.26 -10.60 4.91
C LEU A 18 -12.15 -11.43 5.83
N SER A 19 -11.57 -12.45 6.46
CA SER A 19 -12.24 -13.29 7.44
C SER A 19 -11.73 -12.98 8.83
N CYS A 20 -12.63 -12.69 9.76
CA CYS A 20 -12.29 -12.46 11.15
C CYS A 20 -11.85 -13.79 11.81
N PRO A 21 -10.67 -13.88 12.42
CA PRO A 21 -10.23 -15.11 13.08
C PRO A 21 -10.99 -15.41 14.38
N HIS A 22 -11.70 -14.42 14.94
CA HIS A 22 -12.45 -14.58 16.19
C HIS A 22 -13.83 -15.16 15.98
N CYS A 23 -14.58 -14.67 14.98
CA CYS A 23 -15.95 -15.12 14.69
C CYS A 23 -16.06 -15.88 13.36
N ARG A 24 -15.00 -15.91 12.57
CA ARG A 24 -14.89 -16.59 11.27
C ARG A 24 -15.86 -16.11 10.20
N GLN A 25 -16.42 -14.93 10.37
CA GLN A 25 -17.26 -14.33 9.33
C GLN A 25 -16.41 -13.52 8.35
N SER A 26 -16.75 -13.66 7.06
CA SER A 26 -16.10 -12.89 6.00
C SER A 26 -16.90 -11.63 5.70
N ALA A 27 -16.21 -10.56 5.39
CA ALA A 27 -16.82 -9.30 4.98
C ALA A 27 -15.83 -8.51 4.14
N ASP A 28 -16.35 -7.53 3.41
CA ASP A 28 -15.50 -6.64 2.62
C ASP A 28 -15.05 -5.47 3.50
N TYR A 29 -13.75 -5.22 3.47
CA TYR A 29 -13.12 -4.14 4.22
C TYR A 29 -12.39 -3.21 3.28
N GLU A 30 -12.49 -1.91 3.52
CA GLU A 30 -11.70 -0.92 2.80
C GLU A 30 -10.36 -0.73 3.49
N LEU A 31 -9.28 -0.96 2.76
CA LEU A 31 -7.92 -0.78 3.25
C LEU A 31 -7.28 0.39 2.53
N ALA A 32 -6.63 1.26 3.31
CA ALA A 32 -5.89 2.38 2.74
C ALA A 32 -4.54 1.90 2.22
N TRP A 33 -4.20 2.34 1.02
CA TRP A 33 -2.93 2.07 0.36
C TRP A 33 -2.25 3.37 -0.02
N LEU A 34 -0.95 3.42 0.15
CA LEU A 34 -0.13 4.50 -0.38
C LEU A 34 0.42 4.04 -1.73
N VAL A 35 -0.07 4.67 -2.79
CA VAL A 35 0.35 4.36 -4.16
C VAL A 35 1.50 5.29 -4.52
N ARG A 36 2.64 4.72 -4.86
CA ARG A 36 3.83 5.45 -5.30
C ARG A 36 4.06 5.18 -6.77
N THR A 37 3.81 6.18 -7.59
CA THR A 37 3.98 6.09 -9.03
C THR A 37 5.29 6.77 -9.43
N LYS A 38 6.13 6.02 -10.13
CA LYS A 38 7.40 6.53 -10.63
C LYS A 38 7.17 7.74 -11.53
N LYS A 39 7.89 8.83 -11.27
CA LYS A 39 7.83 10.03 -12.11
C LYS A 39 8.40 9.74 -13.48
N ARG A 40 8.01 10.53 -14.47
CA ARG A 40 8.51 10.37 -15.84
C ARG A 40 9.97 10.76 -15.98
N GLN A 41 10.38 11.76 -15.21
CA GLN A 41 11.74 12.31 -15.28
C GLN A 41 12.23 12.68 -13.89
N LEU A 42 13.54 12.57 -13.70
CA LEU A 42 14.19 13.07 -12.51
C LEU A 42 14.37 14.60 -12.60
N PRO A 43 14.45 15.29 -11.43
CA PRO A 43 14.81 16.70 -11.44
C PRO A 43 16.18 16.93 -12.10
N PRO A 44 16.41 18.11 -12.71
CA PRO A 44 17.69 18.41 -13.35
C PRO A 44 18.91 18.32 -12.43
N ARG A 45 18.72 18.48 -11.11
CA ARG A 45 19.78 18.39 -10.10
C ARG A 45 20.21 16.97 -9.78
N ALA A 46 19.55 15.96 -10.34
CA ALA A 46 19.88 14.56 -10.08
C ALA A 46 21.27 14.22 -10.62
N ASP A 47 22.06 13.49 -9.84
CA ASP A 47 23.38 13.01 -10.24
C ASP A 47 23.28 11.62 -10.88
N ASP A 48 24.45 11.03 -11.21
CA ASP A 48 24.49 9.72 -11.87
C ASP A 48 23.96 8.60 -10.96
N ARG A 49 24.17 8.70 -9.64
CA ARG A 49 23.64 7.74 -8.67
C ARG A 49 22.14 7.78 -8.62
N ASP A 50 21.57 8.99 -8.62
CA ASP A 50 20.11 9.16 -8.62
C ASP A 50 19.51 8.61 -9.89
N ARG A 51 20.13 8.83 -11.03
CA ARG A 51 19.68 8.28 -12.32
C ARG A 51 19.73 6.77 -12.34
N ALA A 52 20.76 6.16 -11.76
CA ALA A 52 20.88 4.72 -11.67
C ALA A 52 19.78 4.12 -10.79
N LYS A 53 19.50 4.74 -9.63
CA LYS A 53 18.40 4.32 -8.76
C LYS A 53 17.06 4.46 -9.46
N PHE A 54 16.85 5.58 -10.13
CA PHE A 54 15.59 5.84 -10.83
C PHE A 54 15.36 4.83 -11.96
N ALA A 55 16.39 4.46 -12.70
CA ALA A 55 16.25 3.47 -13.76
C ALA A 55 15.82 2.10 -13.24
N LYS A 56 16.20 1.76 -12.00
CA LYS A 56 15.80 0.50 -11.35
C LYS A 56 14.51 0.61 -10.56
N ALA A 57 14.03 1.83 -10.31
CA ALA A 57 12.83 2.05 -9.52
C ALA A 57 11.58 1.57 -10.26
N ARG A 58 10.63 1.05 -9.51
CA ARG A 58 9.35 0.55 -10.05
C ARG A 58 8.20 1.16 -9.25
N SER A 59 7.11 1.43 -9.94
CA SER A 59 5.89 1.88 -9.27
C SER A 59 5.36 0.78 -8.36
N TYR A 60 4.94 1.14 -7.16
CA TYR A 60 4.44 0.17 -6.19
C TYR A 60 3.42 0.81 -5.26
N MET A 61 2.74 -0.01 -4.49
CA MET A 61 1.81 0.44 -3.46
C MET A 61 2.11 -0.27 -2.15
N VAL A 62 1.92 0.45 -1.04
CA VAL A 62 2.15 -0.05 0.31
C VAL A 62 0.86 0.03 1.10
N ARG A 63 0.48 -1.07 1.76
CA ARG A 63 -0.70 -1.10 2.60
C ARG A 63 -0.43 -0.30 3.89
N LYS A 64 -1.33 0.63 4.20
CA LYS A 64 -1.22 1.46 5.42
C LYS A 64 -1.95 0.84 6.60
N ASP A 65 -3.05 0.12 6.35
CA ASP A 65 -3.88 -0.46 7.40
C ASP A 65 -3.45 -1.89 7.71
N ASP A 66 -2.95 -2.10 8.93
CA ASP A 66 -2.53 -3.41 9.42
C ASP A 66 -3.59 -4.07 10.30
N LEU A 67 -4.47 -3.28 10.92
CA LEU A 67 -5.53 -3.74 11.81
C LEU A 67 -6.88 -3.22 11.33
N VAL A 68 -7.89 -4.05 11.41
CA VAL A 68 -9.27 -3.68 11.10
C VAL A 68 -10.19 -4.20 12.20
N ALA A 69 -11.32 -3.52 12.39
CA ALA A 69 -12.36 -3.96 13.34
C ALA A 69 -13.36 -4.84 12.60
N CYS A 70 -13.71 -5.98 13.20
CA CYS A 70 -14.70 -6.88 12.63
C CYS A 70 -16.05 -6.18 12.44
N LYS A 71 -16.64 -6.36 11.27
CA LYS A 71 -17.94 -5.76 10.94
C LYS A 71 -19.13 -6.46 11.59
N ASN A 72 -18.92 -7.66 12.14
CA ASN A 72 -19.95 -8.37 12.86
C ASN A 72 -20.25 -7.66 14.17
N VAL A 73 -21.48 -7.16 14.32
CA VAL A 73 -21.89 -6.40 15.50
C VAL A 73 -21.75 -7.17 16.82
N ARG A 74 -21.77 -8.50 16.75
CA ARG A 74 -21.61 -9.36 17.94
C ARG A 74 -20.14 -9.59 18.29
N CYS A 75 -19.22 -9.39 17.35
CA CYS A 75 -17.81 -9.62 17.55
C CYS A 75 -17.05 -8.32 17.81
N ARG A 76 -16.98 -7.45 16.80
CA ARG A 76 -16.29 -6.14 16.81
C ARG A 76 -14.85 -6.15 17.30
N LYS A 77 -14.22 -7.32 17.36
CA LYS A 77 -12.82 -7.42 17.75
C LYS A 77 -11.92 -6.98 16.62
N ARG A 78 -10.80 -6.36 16.98
CA ARG A 78 -9.78 -6.00 16.00
C ARG A 78 -8.95 -7.23 15.66
N PHE A 79 -8.57 -7.34 14.40
CA PHE A 79 -7.69 -8.42 13.94
C PHE A 79 -6.71 -7.88 12.91
N GLU A 80 -5.60 -8.57 12.77
CA GLU A 80 -4.58 -8.22 11.80
C GLU A 80 -5.02 -8.62 10.40
N VAL A 81 -4.71 -7.75 9.41
CA VAL A 81 -4.99 -8.04 8.02
C VAL A 81 -4.05 -9.16 7.56
N ALA A 82 -4.63 -10.29 7.18
CA ALA A 82 -3.89 -11.46 6.72
C ALA A 82 -4.34 -11.85 5.31
N GLY A 83 -3.47 -12.51 4.56
CA GLY A 83 -3.76 -12.94 3.21
C GLY A 83 -3.70 -11.84 2.14
N VAL A 84 -3.39 -10.60 2.55
CA VAL A 84 -3.19 -9.47 1.64
C VAL A 84 -1.75 -9.02 1.74
N GLN A 85 -1.08 -8.87 0.61
CA GLN A 85 0.31 -8.41 0.60
C GLN A 85 0.41 -6.99 1.13
N SER A 86 1.48 -6.69 1.87
CA SER A 86 1.74 -5.35 2.38
C SER A 86 2.37 -4.43 1.33
N VAL A 87 3.00 -5.01 0.30
CA VAL A 87 3.62 -4.28 -0.81
C VAL A 87 3.23 -4.99 -2.10
N ALA A 88 2.81 -4.23 -3.10
CA ALA A 88 2.50 -4.76 -4.42
C ALA A 88 3.09 -3.86 -5.50
N PHE A 89 3.72 -4.45 -6.50
CA PHE A 89 4.24 -3.69 -7.64
C PHE A 89 3.12 -3.43 -8.66
N LEU A 90 3.12 -2.24 -9.24
CA LEU A 90 2.14 -1.84 -10.24
C LEU A 90 2.57 -2.16 -11.67
N GLU A 91 3.86 -2.51 -11.83
CA GLU A 91 4.44 -2.82 -13.13
C GLU A 91 5.04 -4.23 -13.13
#